data_f98814ed5e6e45b0947a149f2816b3fc
#
_entry.id   f98814ed5e6e45b0947a149f2816b3fc
#
_cell.length_a   1.000
_cell.length_b   1.000
_cell.length_c   1.000
_cell.angle_alpha   90.00
_cell.angle_beta   90.00
_cell.angle_gamma   90.00
#
_symmetry.space_group_name_H-M   'P 1'
#
loop_
_entity.id
_entity.type
_entity.pdbx_description
1 polymer ?
#
loop_
_entity_poly.entity_id
_entity_poly.type
_entity_poly.pdbx_seq_one_letter_code
_entity_poly.pdbx_strand_id
1 'polypeptide(L)'
;MSKVFKVQNRTVTIINKLGLHARAAAKFVTLASSFASDIKIARNGQEVNGKSIMGVMMLAASKGTEITLIANGNDEKDAIDGLTELIQRRFGESE
;
A
#
# COMPACT_ATOMS: atom_id res chain seq x y z
N MET A 1 21.19 -13.75 21.04
CA MET A 1 20.11 -14.05 20.10
C MET A 1 19.90 -12.86 19.17
N SER A 2 19.99 -13.08 17.90
CA SER A 2 19.79 -11.98 16.97
C SER A 2 18.32 -11.61 16.90
N LYS A 3 18.05 -10.31 16.82
CA LYS A 3 16.71 -9.81 16.65
C LYS A 3 16.34 -9.94 15.18
N VAL A 4 15.32 -10.75 14.90
CA VAL A 4 14.82 -10.90 13.54
C VAL A 4 13.61 -10.00 13.38
N PHE A 5 13.70 -9.05 12.46
CA PHE A 5 12.54 -8.24 12.10
C PHE A 5 11.65 -9.06 11.17
N LYS A 6 10.42 -9.26 11.59
CA LYS A 6 9.44 -9.92 10.74
C LYS A 6 8.85 -8.88 9.81
N VAL A 7 8.97 -9.13 8.52
CA VAL A 7 8.29 -8.29 7.53
C VAL A 7 6.80 -8.56 7.65
N GLN A 8 5.99 -7.51 7.79
CA GLN A 8 4.55 -7.60 7.75
C GLN A 8 4.08 -7.51 6.31
N ASN A 9 3.18 -8.41 5.92
CA ASN A 9 2.55 -8.30 4.62
C ASN A 9 1.07 -8.63 4.73
N ARG A 10 0.29 -8.10 3.80
CA ARG A 10 -1.16 -8.32 3.76
C ARG A 10 -1.65 -8.14 2.35
N THR A 11 -2.43 -9.09 1.89
CA THR A 11 -3.09 -8.99 0.58
C THR A 11 -4.41 -8.27 0.76
N VAL A 12 -4.66 -7.26 -0.05
CA VAL A 12 -5.89 -6.48 -0.04
C VAL A 12 -6.40 -6.30 -1.45
N THR A 13 -7.71 -6.07 -1.59
CA THR A 13 -8.34 -5.86 -2.88
C THR A 13 -8.65 -4.38 -3.05
N ILE A 14 -8.32 -3.82 -4.23
CA ILE A 14 -8.69 -2.46 -4.59
C ILE A 14 -10.19 -2.44 -4.86
N ILE A 15 -10.94 -1.63 -4.13
CA ILE A 15 -12.39 -1.63 -4.19
C ILE A 15 -13.01 -0.33 -4.71
N ASN A 16 -12.21 0.74 -4.84
CA ASN A 16 -12.73 1.99 -5.40
C ASN A 16 -12.85 1.90 -6.92
N LYS A 17 -13.83 2.59 -7.47
CA LYS A 17 -14.17 2.49 -8.89
C LYS A 17 -13.00 2.79 -9.81
N LEU A 18 -12.23 3.82 -9.50
CA LEU A 18 -11.15 4.30 -10.36
C LEU A 18 -9.81 3.62 -10.11
N GLY A 19 -9.72 2.75 -9.09
CA GLY A 19 -8.48 2.07 -8.76
C GLY A 19 -7.39 3.02 -8.26
N LEU A 20 -6.14 2.62 -8.45
CA LEU A 20 -4.98 3.41 -8.02
C LEU A 20 -4.64 4.51 -9.04
N HIS A 21 -5.61 5.39 -9.32
CA HIS A 21 -5.38 6.58 -10.14
C HIS A 21 -4.54 7.61 -9.36
N ALA A 22 -4.17 8.72 -10.02
CA ALA A 22 -3.21 9.68 -9.47
C ALA A 22 -3.58 10.17 -8.06
N ARG A 23 -4.86 10.51 -7.83
CA ARG A 23 -5.30 11.02 -6.53
C ARG A 23 -5.21 9.95 -5.45
N ALA A 24 -5.65 8.72 -5.76
CA ALA A 24 -5.58 7.60 -4.83
C ALA A 24 -4.13 7.25 -4.52
N ALA A 25 -3.27 7.23 -5.55
CA ALA A 25 -1.84 6.98 -5.37
C ALA A 25 -1.20 8.05 -4.48
N ALA A 26 -1.56 9.32 -4.68
CA ALA A 26 -1.04 10.41 -3.84
C ALA A 26 -1.45 10.24 -2.38
N LYS A 27 -2.70 9.86 -2.12
CA LYS A 27 -3.16 9.61 -0.75
C LYS A 27 -2.44 8.43 -0.13
N PHE A 28 -2.24 7.36 -0.89
CA PHE A 28 -1.50 6.19 -0.43
C PHE A 28 -0.06 6.59 -0.04
N VAL A 29 0.63 7.29 -0.93
CA VAL A 29 2.02 7.70 -0.72
C VAL A 29 2.15 8.65 0.46
N THR A 30 1.21 9.59 0.61
CA THR A 30 1.22 10.53 1.73
C THR A 30 1.14 9.77 3.06
N LEU A 31 0.22 8.81 3.17
CA LEU A 31 0.11 8.02 4.39
C LEU A 31 1.33 7.12 4.57
N ALA A 32 1.76 6.43 3.52
CA ALA A 32 2.93 5.54 3.59
C ALA A 32 4.17 6.31 4.05
N SER A 33 4.33 7.54 3.58
CA SER A 33 5.48 8.38 3.92
C SER A 33 5.49 8.84 5.38
N SER A 34 4.34 8.74 6.06
CA SER A 34 4.26 9.07 7.49
C SER A 34 4.83 7.98 8.38
N PHE A 35 5.07 6.79 7.83
CA PHE A 35 5.65 5.68 8.59
C PHE A 35 7.14 5.59 8.34
N ALA A 36 7.89 5.15 9.37
CA ALA A 36 9.33 4.95 9.25
C ALA A 36 9.68 3.70 8.45
N SER A 37 8.78 2.72 8.43
CA SER A 37 9.00 1.46 7.73
C SER A 37 9.16 1.65 6.23
N ASP A 38 9.94 0.76 5.60
CA ASP A 38 9.92 0.60 4.15
C ASP A 38 8.56 0.04 3.75
N ILE A 39 7.96 0.63 2.74
CA ILE A 39 6.65 0.21 2.23
C ILE A 39 6.80 -0.17 0.77
N LYS A 40 6.35 -1.38 0.45
CA LYS A 40 6.29 -1.84 -0.94
C LYS A 40 4.89 -2.36 -1.24
N ILE A 41 4.53 -2.30 -2.50
CA ILE A 41 3.30 -2.88 -3.01
C ILE A 41 3.67 -3.85 -4.11
N ALA A 42 3.11 -5.06 -4.04
CA ALA A 42 3.36 -6.08 -5.04
C ALA A 42 2.08 -6.46 -5.77
N ARG A 43 2.21 -6.73 -7.06
CA ARG A 43 1.14 -7.26 -7.90
C ARG A 43 1.77 -8.12 -8.98
N ASN A 44 1.30 -9.38 -9.07
CA ASN A 44 1.77 -10.30 -10.12
C ASN A 44 3.30 -10.39 -10.19
N GLY A 45 3.96 -10.44 -9.03
CA GLY A 45 5.42 -10.56 -8.98
C GLY A 45 6.18 -9.26 -9.17
N GLN A 46 5.50 -8.15 -9.47
CA GLN A 46 6.11 -6.84 -9.57
C GLN A 46 6.00 -6.12 -8.24
N GLU A 47 7.13 -5.65 -7.71
CA GLU A 47 7.15 -4.84 -6.48
C GLU A 47 7.53 -3.41 -6.81
N VAL A 48 6.85 -2.46 -6.17
CA VAL A 48 7.13 -1.04 -6.33
C VAL A 48 7.28 -0.40 -4.96
N ASN A 49 7.94 0.76 -4.93
CA ASN A 49 8.09 1.54 -3.70
C ASN A 49 6.75 2.21 -3.37
N GLY A 50 6.20 1.87 -2.19
CA GLY A 50 4.93 2.45 -1.72
C GLY A 50 5.00 3.92 -1.36
N LYS A 51 6.19 4.51 -1.33
CA LYS A 51 6.40 5.93 -1.07
C LYS A 51 6.69 6.73 -2.35
N SER A 52 6.47 6.12 -3.51
CA SER A 52 6.64 6.75 -4.82
C SER A 52 5.31 6.77 -5.56
N ILE A 53 4.80 7.95 -5.88
CA ILE A 53 3.53 8.07 -6.62
C ILE A 53 3.63 7.37 -7.96
N MET A 54 4.73 7.57 -8.69
CA MET A 54 4.92 6.91 -9.98
C MET A 54 5.02 5.40 -9.83
N GLY A 55 5.72 4.93 -8.80
CA GLY A 55 5.81 3.50 -8.52
C GLY A 55 4.44 2.89 -8.29
N VAL A 56 3.62 3.51 -7.43
CA VAL A 56 2.29 3.03 -7.13
C VAL A 56 1.41 3.01 -8.38
N MET A 57 1.48 4.07 -9.18
CA MET A 57 0.68 4.15 -10.42
C MET A 57 1.11 3.12 -11.46
N MET A 58 2.39 2.74 -11.47
CA MET A 58 2.90 1.76 -12.43
C MET A 58 2.29 0.37 -12.23
N LEU A 59 1.74 0.09 -11.07
CA LEU A 59 1.03 -1.18 -10.85
C LEU A 59 -0.26 -1.27 -11.64
N ALA A 60 -0.81 -0.14 -12.06
CA ALA A 60 -2.07 -0.08 -12.82
C ALA A 60 -3.19 -0.89 -12.17
N ALA A 61 -3.24 -0.87 -10.84
CA ALA A 61 -4.20 -1.68 -10.09
C ALA A 61 -5.59 -1.06 -10.18
N SER A 62 -6.47 -1.72 -10.92
CA SER A 62 -7.85 -1.31 -11.10
C SER A 62 -8.74 -1.94 -10.03
N LYS A 63 -10.02 -1.54 -10.01
CA LYS A 63 -11.01 -2.14 -9.11
C LYS A 63 -11.02 -3.65 -9.27
N GLY A 64 -11.00 -4.36 -8.16
CA GLY A 64 -10.99 -5.82 -8.13
C GLY A 64 -9.60 -6.43 -8.14
N THR A 65 -8.55 -5.64 -8.35
CA THR A 65 -7.18 -6.15 -8.34
C THR A 65 -6.73 -6.42 -6.91
N GLU A 66 -6.12 -7.58 -6.70
CA GLU A 66 -5.46 -7.87 -5.43
C GLU A 66 -4.03 -7.36 -5.46
N ILE A 67 -3.63 -6.68 -4.40
CA ILE A 67 -2.26 -6.24 -4.19
C ILE A 67 -1.78 -6.73 -2.84
N THR A 68 -0.47 -6.86 -2.69
CA THR A 68 0.12 -7.22 -1.40
C THR A 68 0.89 -6.03 -0.87
N LEU A 69 0.53 -5.59 0.33
CA LEU A 69 1.25 -4.55 1.06
C LEU A 69 2.36 -5.20 1.85
N ILE A 70 3.56 -4.66 1.77
CA ILE A 70 4.73 -5.18 2.47
C ILE A 70 5.35 -4.04 3.25
N ALA A 71 5.49 -4.21 4.57
CA ALA A 71 6.10 -3.20 5.42
C ALA A 71 7.20 -3.83 6.27
N ASN A 72 8.32 -3.15 6.37
CA ASN A 72 9.48 -3.61 7.13
C ASN A 72 10.07 -2.44 7.91
N GLY A 73 9.97 -2.50 9.22
CA GLY A 73 10.49 -1.44 10.10
C GLY A 73 9.80 -1.44 11.45
N ASN A 74 10.12 -0.47 12.28
CA ASN A 74 9.63 -0.41 13.66
C ASN A 74 8.11 -0.28 13.76
N ASP A 75 7.49 0.43 12.81
CA ASP A 75 6.05 0.67 12.80
C ASP A 75 5.35 -0.12 11.70
N GLU A 76 5.91 -1.26 11.33
CA GLU A 76 5.41 -2.05 10.19
C GLU A 76 3.95 -2.48 10.36
N LYS A 77 3.55 -2.87 11.58
CA LYS A 77 2.17 -3.29 11.83
C LYS A 77 1.21 -2.12 11.67
N ASP A 78 1.55 -0.97 12.24
CA ASP A 78 0.72 0.23 12.14
C ASP A 78 0.63 0.69 10.68
N ALA A 79 1.72 0.56 9.93
CA ALA A 79 1.74 0.91 8.52
C ALA A 79 0.77 0.03 7.72
N ILE A 80 0.83 -1.29 7.92
CA ILE A 80 -0.06 -2.23 7.22
C ILE A 80 -1.51 -1.95 7.59
N ASP A 81 -1.81 -1.76 8.88
CA ASP A 81 -3.17 -1.50 9.33
C ASP A 81 -3.71 -0.18 8.76
N GLY A 82 -2.90 0.87 8.80
CA GLY A 82 -3.32 2.19 8.30
C GLY A 82 -3.55 2.20 6.80
N LEU A 83 -2.65 1.58 6.04
CA LEU A 83 -2.78 1.51 4.59
C LEU A 83 -3.94 0.62 4.17
N THR A 84 -4.17 -0.48 4.89
CA THR A 84 -5.33 -1.34 4.64
C THR A 84 -6.62 -0.56 4.86
N GLU A 85 -6.71 0.20 5.94
CA GLU A 85 -7.90 1.00 6.22
C GLU A 85 -8.15 2.05 5.14
N LEU A 86 -7.09 2.71 4.67
CA LEU A 86 -7.21 3.70 3.60
C LEU A 86 -7.82 3.06 2.34
N ILE A 87 -7.35 1.87 1.97
CA ILE A 87 -7.87 1.15 0.80
C ILE A 87 -9.32 0.74 1.01
N GLN A 88 -9.66 0.24 2.21
CA GLN A 88 -11.02 -0.19 2.53
C GLN A 88 -12.01 0.99 2.55
N ARG A 89 -11.52 2.18 2.81
CA ARG A 89 -12.31 3.42 2.75
C ARG A 89 -12.36 4.00 1.35
N ARG A 90 -11.90 3.27 0.35
CA ARG A 90 -11.86 3.71 -1.05
C ARG A 90 -11.08 5.01 -1.22
N PHE A 91 -10.02 5.21 -0.43
CA PHE A 91 -9.22 6.45 -0.44
C PHE A 91 -10.08 7.69 -0.19
N GLY A 92 -11.21 7.55 0.51
CA GLY A 92 -12.15 8.64 0.74
C GLY A 92 -13.08 8.95 -0.43
N GLU A 93 -13.04 8.16 -1.49
CA GLU A 93 -13.92 8.32 -2.65
C GLU A 93 -15.28 7.67 -2.37
N SER A 94 -16.34 8.25 -2.93
CA SER A 94 -17.69 7.75 -2.71
C SER A 94 -17.94 6.43 -3.43
N GLU A 95 -17.17 6.14 -4.45
CA GLU A 95 -17.23 4.91 -5.23
C GLU A 95 -15.84 4.24 -5.25
#